data_1315439044ef791e9a1d61665b2d4d90
#
_entry.id   1315439044ef791e9a1d61665b2d4d90
#
_cell.length_a   1.000
_cell.length_b   1.000
_cell.length_c   1.000
_cell.angle_alpha   90.00
_cell.angle_beta   90.00
_cell.angle_gamma   90.00
#
_symmetry.space_group_name_H-M   'P 1'
#
loop_
_entity.id
_entity.type
_entity.pdbx_description
1 polymer ?
#
loop_
_entity_poly.entity_id
_entity_poly.type
_entity_poly.pdbx_seq_one_letter_code
_entity_poly.pdbx_strand_id
1 'polypeptide(L)'
;MVMCTLCKREEAVFMRRYSGEKLCGKCFSKSIENKVRGTISKYEMLQPKDKIMVAVSGGKDSVTLLHILTKIEKAYPGTALSAVTVDEGIKGYRDEALKVAKKNCQKLGVKHVVTSFKEMYGYKLDEIVNMIREKEL
;
A
#
# COMPACT_ATOMS: atom_id res chain seq x y z
N MET A 1 -12.62 27.70 13.41
CA MET A 1 -12.57 26.22 13.47
C MET A 1 -13.67 25.66 12.56
N VAL A 2 -13.32 24.84 11.61
CA VAL A 2 -14.31 24.27 10.68
C VAL A 2 -14.56 22.82 11.06
N MET A 3 -15.84 22.49 11.28
CA MET A 3 -16.25 21.15 11.70
C MET A 3 -16.36 20.20 10.50
N CYS A 4 -16.11 18.93 10.77
CA CYS A 4 -16.29 17.86 9.79
C CYS A 4 -17.73 17.82 9.28
N THR A 5 -17.92 17.84 7.96
CA THR A 5 -19.26 17.83 7.34
C THR A 5 -20.02 16.52 7.54
N LEU A 6 -19.29 15.41 7.76
CA LEU A 6 -19.90 14.10 7.96
C LEU A 6 -20.27 13.82 9.42
N CYS A 7 -19.31 13.87 10.34
CA CYS A 7 -19.61 13.53 11.73
C CYS A 7 -20.06 14.72 12.57
N LYS A 8 -19.76 15.96 12.16
CA LYS A 8 -20.10 17.20 12.87
C LYS A 8 -19.59 17.26 14.33
N ARG A 9 -18.62 16.41 14.68
CA ARG A 9 -18.09 16.26 16.04
C ARG A 9 -16.63 16.68 16.17
N GLU A 10 -15.83 16.47 15.13
CA GLU A 10 -14.40 16.73 15.12
C GLU A 10 -14.05 17.83 14.12
N GLU A 11 -12.93 18.51 14.37
CA GLU A 11 -12.41 19.51 13.46
C GLU A 11 -12.00 18.89 12.13
N ALA A 12 -12.30 19.58 11.04
CA ALA A 12 -11.88 19.16 9.70
C ALA A 12 -10.40 19.46 9.48
N VAL A 13 -9.66 18.48 9.01
CA VAL A 13 -8.23 18.57 8.68
C VAL A 13 -7.97 18.47 7.19
N PHE A 14 -8.98 18.11 6.41
CA PHE A 14 -8.88 17.91 4.97
C PHE A 14 -10.12 18.43 4.25
N MET A 15 -9.92 19.10 3.12
CA MET A 15 -11.01 19.52 2.23
C MET A 15 -10.89 18.78 0.89
N ARG A 16 -11.96 18.08 0.54
CA ARG A 16 -12.08 17.39 -0.75
C ARG A 16 -12.57 18.37 -1.80
N ARG A 17 -11.65 18.84 -2.65
CA ARG A 17 -11.93 19.96 -3.59
C ARG A 17 -13.09 19.71 -4.54
N TYR A 18 -13.23 18.48 -5.05
CA TYR A 18 -14.27 18.16 -6.03
C TYR A 18 -15.70 18.07 -5.45
N SER A 19 -15.84 17.81 -4.15
CA SER A 19 -17.17 17.73 -3.47
C SER A 19 -17.40 18.85 -2.47
N GLY A 20 -16.34 19.58 -2.11
CA GLY A 20 -16.40 20.63 -1.07
C GLY A 20 -16.51 20.08 0.35
N GLU A 21 -16.50 18.77 0.55
CA GLU A 21 -16.56 18.16 1.87
C GLU A 21 -15.32 18.50 2.70
N LYS A 22 -15.55 18.88 3.94
CA LYS A 22 -14.51 19.12 4.95
C LYS A 22 -14.53 17.97 5.93
N LEU A 23 -13.44 17.25 6.04
CA LEU A 23 -13.40 15.97 6.75
C LEU A 23 -12.36 15.97 7.88
N CYS A 24 -12.73 15.41 9.02
CA CYS A 24 -11.76 15.03 10.04
C CYS A 24 -10.97 13.78 9.60
N GLY A 25 -9.86 13.48 10.27
CA GLY A 25 -9.00 12.35 9.92
C GLY A 25 -9.73 11.01 9.88
N LYS A 26 -10.59 10.74 10.86
CA LYS A 26 -11.36 9.48 10.92
C LYS A 26 -12.35 9.36 9.76
N CYS A 27 -13.13 10.41 9.48
CA CYS A 27 -14.07 10.40 8.37
C CYS A 27 -13.39 10.33 7.02
N PHE A 28 -12.25 11.00 6.86
CA PHE A 28 -11.42 10.89 5.66
C PHE A 28 -10.96 9.45 5.43
N SER A 29 -10.32 8.83 6.43
CA SER A 29 -9.84 7.45 6.33
C SER A 29 -10.97 6.47 6.03
N LYS A 30 -12.12 6.63 6.71
CA LYS A 30 -13.30 5.80 6.46
C LYS A 30 -13.84 5.97 5.04
N SER A 31 -13.83 7.19 4.51
CA SER A 31 -14.27 7.45 3.14
C SER A 31 -13.39 6.79 2.09
N ILE A 32 -12.07 6.75 2.31
CA ILE A 32 -11.13 6.05 1.42
C ILE A 32 -11.38 4.52 1.48
N GLU A 33 -11.51 3.97 2.68
CA GLU A 33 -11.84 2.54 2.86
C GLU A 33 -13.15 2.17 2.13
N ASN A 34 -14.18 2.99 2.27
CA ASN A 34 -15.47 2.74 1.61
C ASN A 34 -15.36 2.81 0.08
N LYS A 35 -14.55 3.70 -0.48
CA LYS A 35 -14.29 3.75 -1.92
C LYS A 35 -13.58 2.51 -2.42
N VAL A 36 -12.60 2.01 -1.69
CA VAL A 36 -11.90 0.76 -2.03
C VAL A 36 -12.87 -0.42 -1.98
N ARG A 37 -13.67 -0.54 -0.91
CA ARG A 37 -14.70 -1.58 -0.80
C ARG A 37 -15.70 -1.54 -1.96
N GLY A 38 -16.18 -0.36 -2.30
CA GLY A 38 -17.12 -0.16 -3.41
C GLY A 38 -16.53 -0.56 -4.76
N THR A 39 -15.27 -0.25 -5.00
CA THR A 39 -14.55 -0.63 -6.23
C THR A 39 -14.36 -2.13 -6.32
N ILE A 40 -13.90 -2.77 -5.25
CA ILE A 40 -13.72 -4.22 -5.17
C ILE A 40 -15.05 -4.94 -5.45
N SER A 41 -16.13 -4.48 -4.82
CA SER A 41 -17.47 -5.06 -5.00
C SER A 41 -17.99 -4.85 -6.41
N LYS A 42 -17.88 -3.63 -6.95
CA LYS A 42 -18.37 -3.29 -8.30
C LYS A 42 -17.74 -4.13 -9.40
N TYR A 43 -16.45 -4.41 -9.29
CA TYR A 43 -15.69 -5.16 -10.28
C TYR A 43 -15.44 -6.62 -9.89
N GLU A 44 -16.05 -7.08 -8.80
CA GLU A 44 -15.92 -8.46 -8.29
C GLU A 44 -14.45 -8.90 -8.19
N MET A 45 -13.60 -8.00 -7.65
CA MET A 45 -12.13 -8.18 -7.63
C MET A 45 -11.65 -9.24 -6.64
N LEU A 46 -12.43 -9.54 -5.61
CA LEU A 46 -12.10 -10.55 -4.60
C LEU A 46 -13.25 -11.55 -4.42
N GLN A 47 -12.87 -12.80 -4.16
CA GLN A 47 -13.80 -13.89 -3.89
C GLN A 47 -13.37 -14.67 -2.64
N PRO A 48 -14.29 -15.43 -2.00
CA PRO A 48 -13.91 -16.33 -0.91
C PRO A 48 -12.81 -17.30 -1.33
N LYS A 49 -11.89 -17.59 -0.41
CA LYS A 49 -10.72 -18.47 -0.59
C LYS A 49 -9.62 -17.93 -1.51
N ASP A 50 -9.70 -16.69 -1.95
CA ASP A 50 -8.62 -16.07 -2.72
C ASP A 50 -7.31 -15.98 -1.91
N LYS A 51 -6.20 -16.16 -2.61
CA LYS A 51 -4.86 -15.87 -2.10
C LYS A 51 -4.45 -14.50 -2.61
N ILE A 52 -4.45 -13.52 -1.73
CA ILE A 52 -4.19 -12.12 -2.06
C ILE A 52 -2.73 -11.81 -1.73
N MET A 53 -1.99 -11.27 -2.69
CA MET A 53 -0.65 -10.77 -2.48
C MET A 53 -0.59 -9.29 -2.80
N VAL A 54 -0.12 -8.50 -1.84
CA VAL A 54 0.03 -7.04 -1.98
C VAL A 54 1.50 -6.72 -2.19
N ALA A 55 1.81 -6.04 -3.29
CA ALA A 55 3.13 -5.49 -3.52
C ALA A 55 3.30 -4.23 -2.67
N VAL A 56 4.23 -4.26 -1.72
CA VAL A 56 4.47 -3.18 -0.75
C VAL A 56 5.85 -2.60 -0.97
N SER A 57 5.91 -1.40 -1.53
CA SER A 57 7.16 -0.69 -1.77
C SER A 57 7.71 0.04 -0.53
N GLY A 58 6.87 0.27 0.47
CA GLY A 58 7.15 1.13 1.62
C GLY A 58 6.70 2.57 1.45
N GLY A 59 6.20 2.95 0.25
CA GLY A 59 5.58 4.24 0.00
C GLY A 59 4.17 4.34 0.58
N LYS A 60 3.67 5.57 0.71
CA LYS A 60 2.35 5.86 1.31
C LYS A 60 1.19 5.10 0.67
N ASP A 61 1.20 4.96 -0.65
CA ASP A 61 0.08 4.37 -1.38
C ASP A 61 0.01 2.85 -1.16
N SER A 62 1.13 2.14 -1.29
CA SER A 62 1.20 0.70 -1.08
C SER A 62 0.94 0.30 0.37
N VAL A 63 1.43 1.09 1.33
CA VAL A 63 1.19 0.88 2.76
C VAL A 63 -0.28 1.13 3.10
N THR A 64 -0.89 2.18 2.55
CA THR A 64 -2.32 2.46 2.72
C THR A 64 -3.17 1.31 2.17
N LEU A 65 -2.85 0.82 0.98
CA LEU A 65 -3.54 -0.33 0.39
C LEU A 65 -3.43 -1.58 1.27
N LEU A 66 -2.26 -1.87 1.81
CA LEU A 66 -2.04 -2.99 2.72
C LEU A 66 -2.95 -2.89 3.96
N HIS A 67 -3.02 -1.73 4.59
CA HIS A 67 -3.87 -1.49 5.77
C HIS A 67 -5.35 -1.68 5.44
N ILE A 68 -5.81 -1.17 4.32
CA ILE A 68 -7.21 -1.28 3.88
C ILE A 68 -7.56 -2.73 3.55
N LEU A 69 -6.72 -3.42 2.78
CA LEU A 69 -6.99 -4.82 2.40
C LEU A 69 -6.96 -5.76 3.60
N THR A 70 -6.15 -5.50 4.60
CA THR A 70 -6.16 -6.27 5.86
C THR A 70 -7.53 -6.21 6.56
N LYS A 71 -8.23 -5.11 6.45
CA LYS A 71 -9.60 -4.97 6.98
C LYS A 71 -10.64 -5.63 6.06
N ILE A 72 -10.48 -5.45 4.76
CA ILE A 72 -11.47 -5.91 3.76
C ILE A 72 -11.48 -7.44 3.65
N GLU A 73 -10.32 -8.09 3.69
CA GLU A 73 -10.22 -9.55 3.54
C GLU A 73 -11.07 -10.32 4.54
N LYS A 74 -11.29 -9.74 5.72
CA LYS A 74 -12.13 -10.36 6.76
C LYS A 74 -13.58 -10.58 6.33
N ALA A 75 -14.04 -9.86 5.34
CA ALA A 75 -15.38 -10.04 4.75
C ALA A 75 -15.44 -11.18 3.72
N TYR A 76 -14.30 -11.75 3.35
CA TYR A 76 -14.21 -12.84 2.36
C TYR A 76 -13.67 -14.11 3.04
N PRO A 77 -14.54 -15.08 3.38
CA PRO A 77 -14.13 -16.27 4.13
C PRO A 77 -13.07 -17.10 3.42
N GLY A 78 -12.08 -17.57 4.19
CA GLY A 78 -11.03 -18.44 3.69
C GLY A 78 -9.96 -17.75 2.85
N THR A 79 -9.97 -16.43 2.74
CA THR A 79 -8.90 -15.67 2.07
C THR A 79 -7.61 -15.68 2.89
N ALA A 80 -6.49 -15.62 2.19
CA ALA A 80 -5.17 -15.43 2.78
C ALA A 80 -4.51 -14.19 2.19
N LEU A 81 -4.05 -13.28 3.05
CA LEU A 81 -3.36 -12.06 2.66
C LEU A 81 -1.87 -12.18 2.97
N SER A 82 -1.04 -11.89 2.00
CA SER A 82 0.41 -11.79 2.14
C SER A 82 0.93 -10.54 1.45
N ALA A 83 2.13 -10.11 1.80
CA ALA A 83 2.79 -8.97 1.20
C ALA A 83 4.13 -9.39 0.59
N VAL A 84 4.50 -8.76 -0.51
CA VAL A 84 5.81 -8.91 -1.13
C VAL A 84 6.46 -7.56 -1.35
N THR A 85 7.74 -7.47 -1.04
CA THR A 85 8.58 -6.32 -1.37
C THR A 85 9.72 -6.75 -2.26
N VAL A 86 9.91 -6.04 -3.35
CA VAL A 86 11.03 -6.27 -4.28
C VAL A 86 12.10 -5.21 -4.01
N ASP A 87 13.28 -5.65 -3.61
CA ASP A 87 14.46 -4.79 -3.48
C ASP A 87 15.16 -4.68 -4.82
N GLU A 88 15.08 -3.51 -5.43
CA GLU A 88 15.70 -3.24 -6.73
C GLU A 88 17.21 -3.02 -6.62
N GLY A 89 17.74 -2.85 -5.41
CA GLY A 89 19.16 -2.61 -5.17
C GLY A 89 19.61 -1.19 -5.46
N ILE A 90 18.73 -0.20 -5.27
CA ILE A 90 19.06 1.23 -5.35
C ILE A 90 19.61 1.67 -4.00
N LYS A 91 20.87 2.10 -4.00
CA LYS A 91 21.57 2.50 -2.77
C LYS A 91 20.91 3.73 -2.12
N GLY A 92 20.68 3.67 -0.80
CA GLY A 92 20.23 4.77 0.05
C GLY A 92 18.72 4.95 0.15
N TYR A 93 17.99 4.80 -0.91
CA TYR A 93 16.53 4.98 -0.93
C TYR A 93 15.76 3.76 -0.41
N ARG A 94 16.25 2.58 -0.71
CA ARG A 94 15.51 1.33 -0.51
C ARG A 94 15.51 0.83 0.92
N ASP A 95 16.56 1.12 1.68
CA ASP A 95 16.70 0.64 3.06
C ASP A 95 15.60 1.20 3.97
N GLU A 96 15.30 2.49 3.88
CA GLU A 96 14.21 3.12 4.63
C GLU A 96 12.83 2.61 4.19
N ALA A 97 12.60 2.49 2.89
CA ALA A 97 11.35 1.98 2.35
C ALA A 97 11.11 0.52 2.79
N LEU A 98 12.13 -0.31 2.78
CA LEU A 98 12.05 -1.70 3.24
C LEU A 98 11.74 -1.80 4.74
N LYS A 99 12.35 -0.94 5.58
CA LYS A 99 12.03 -0.86 7.01
C LYS A 99 10.57 -0.51 7.25
N VAL A 100 10.05 0.46 6.51
CA VAL A 100 8.63 0.86 6.59
C VAL A 100 7.72 -0.30 6.19
N ALA A 101 8.01 -0.99 5.10
CA ALA A 101 7.24 -2.15 4.66
C ALA A 101 7.24 -3.27 5.71
N LYS A 102 8.40 -3.65 6.23
CA LYS A 102 8.53 -4.66 7.29
C LYS A 102 7.75 -4.29 8.55
N LYS A 103 7.91 -3.06 9.03
CA LYS A 103 7.23 -2.57 10.23
C LYS A 103 5.70 -2.64 10.09
N ASN A 104 5.16 -2.22 8.96
CA ASN A 104 3.72 -2.25 8.72
C ASN A 104 3.19 -3.69 8.60
N CYS A 105 3.89 -4.56 7.91
CA CYS A 105 3.51 -5.98 7.83
C CYS A 105 3.51 -6.65 9.21
N GLN A 106 4.52 -6.40 10.02
CA GLN A 106 4.57 -6.90 11.40
C GLN A 106 3.42 -6.38 12.25
N LYS A 107 3.14 -5.08 12.18
CA LYS A 107 2.04 -4.44 12.92
C LYS A 107 0.68 -5.05 12.55
N LEU A 108 0.48 -5.39 11.30
CA LEU A 108 -0.77 -5.98 10.80
C LEU A 108 -0.83 -7.50 10.89
N GLY A 109 0.26 -8.15 11.28
CA GLY A 109 0.34 -9.63 11.31
C GLY A 109 0.27 -10.27 9.93
N VAL A 110 0.71 -9.57 8.88
CA VAL A 110 0.71 -10.04 7.49
C VAL A 110 2.04 -10.71 7.16
N LYS A 111 1.98 -11.89 6.55
CA LYS A 111 3.17 -12.59 6.05
C LYS A 111 3.86 -11.71 5.00
N HIS A 112 5.15 -11.45 5.18
CA HIS A 112 5.93 -10.59 4.31
C HIS A 112 7.08 -11.37 3.66
N VAL A 113 7.12 -11.35 2.34
CA VAL A 113 8.21 -11.93 1.55
C VAL A 113 9.02 -10.79 0.94
N VAL A 114 10.32 -10.81 1.14
CA VAL A 114 11.26 -9.87 0.52
C VAL A 114 12.09 -10.61 -0.50
N THR A 115 12.10 -10.13 -1.72
CA THR A 115 12.97 -10.61 -2.78
C THR A 115 13.77 -9.45 -3.37
N SER A 116 14.78 -9.72 -4.17
CA SER A 116 15.62 -8.69 -4.78
C SER A 116 15.85 -8.97 -6.26
N PHE A 117 16.18 -7.93 -7.03
CA PHE A 117 16.62 -8.10 -8.42
C PHE A 117 17.85 -8.97 -8.51
N LYS A 118 18.76 -8.88 -7.53
CA LYS A 118 19.95 -9.73 -7.48
C LYS A 118 19.59 -11.20 -7.32
N GLU A 119 18.63 -11.54 -6.47
CA GLU A 119 18.15 -12.92 -6.29
C GLU A 119 17.41 -13.44 -7.53
N MET A 120 16.59 -12.57 -8.16
CA MET A 120 15.77 -12.95 -9.32
C MET A 120 16.55 -12.99 -10.62
N TYR A 121 17.50 -12.06 -10.84
CA TYR A 121 18.17 -11.83 -12.11
C TYR A 121 19.71 -11.85 -12.03
N GLY A 122 20.29 -11.98 -10.84
CA GLY A 122 21.74 -11.98 -10.63
C GLY A 122 22.40 -10.61 -10.53
N TYR A 123 21.67 -9.51 -10.78
CA TYR A 123 22.19 -8.13 -10.79
C TYR A 123 21.29 -7.18 -10.00
N LYS A 124 21.91 -6.19 -9.35
CA LYS A 124 21.18 -5.03 -8.79
C LYS A 124 20.86 -4.04 -9.91
N LEU A 125 19.82 -3.22 -9.71
CA LEU A 125 19.44 -2.20 -10.69
C LEU A 125 20.59 -1.22 -10.99
N ASP A 126 21.32 -0.77 -9.97
CA ASP A 126 22.48 0.12 -10.14
C ASP A 126 23.57 -0.50 -11.01
N GLU A 127 23.81 -1.79 -10.88
CA GLU A 127 24.77 -2.54 -11.71
C GLU A 127 24.32 -2.58 -13.18
N ILE A 128 23.04 -2.83 -13.42
CA ILE A 128 22.46 -2.82 -14.78
C ILE A 128 22.57 -1.45 -15.42
N VAL A 129 22.26 -0.39 -14.69
CA VAL A 129 22.38 1.00 -15.18
C VAL A 129 23.82 1.33 -15.55
N ASN A 130 24.78 0.94 -14.73
CA ASN A 130 26.19 1.16 -15.02
C ASN A 130 26.66 0.39 -16.26
N MET A 131 26.24 -0.86 -16.43
CA MET A 131 26.54 -1.66 -17.63
C MET A 131 25.98 -1.01 -18.92
N ILE A 132 24.79 -0.42 -18.86
CA ILE A 132 24.20 0.29 -20.01
C ILE A 132 25.02 1.53 -20.34
N ARG A 133 25.35 2.35 -19.34
CA ARG A 133 26.15 3.56 -19.51
C ARG A 133 27.54 3.29 -20.10
N GLU A 134 28.19 2.20 -19.67
CA GLU A 134 29.48 1.77 -20.21
C GLU A 134 29.39 1.35 -21.68
N LYS A 135 28.26 0.81 -22.12
CA LYS A 135 28.04 0.41 -23.53
C LYS A 135 27.67 1.58 -24.44
N GLU A 136 27.12 2.65 -23.89
CA GLU A 136 26.76 3.86 -24.64
C GLU A 136 27.96 4.80 -24.85
N LEU A 137 29.05 4.57 -24.17
CA LEU A 137 30.33 5.30 -24.33
C LEU A 137 31.26 4.57 -25.29
#